data_153fe1b999152989fe4bbcad3f6f1516
#
_entry.id   153fe1b999152989fe4bbcad3f6f1516
#
_cell.length_a   1.000
_cell.length_b   1.000
_cell.length_c   1.000
_cell.angle_alpha   90.00
_cell.angle_beta   90.00
_cell.angle_gamma   90.00
#
_symmetry.space_group_name_H-M   'P 1'
#
loop_
_entity.id
_entity.type
_entity.pdbx_description
1 polymer ?
#
loop_
_entity_poly.entity_id
_entity_poly.type
_entity_poly.pdbx_seq_one_letter_code
_entity_poly.pdbx_strand_id
1 'polypeptide(L)'
;NKPLDEPLYSLTERFNQAQNYQQPFIDHDHVIQTPLNGNLILSVDYSVTPVIYEQQSYFIIEMWGKDRQSRISEEQRQQQQYAVARHMLRSVAHEIKNPLAGIRGAAQLLQRQFIKFSDANTTAANSHSNALSISQDTSAGTNDDLHKMNQKLRNYTDIIISETDRLTHLIAQLLGSNQLPNWQTLNVHEPLEHVLTLVVSQYPQVTIQRDYDLSLPELCADKDQLIQVFLNIMNNACESMTEFEQTLQQNKLSASKELPLTDVQTDRETAYQPTLHIQTRVAFQHTIVGQQHKQVLQITITDNGSGIDPALIGQIFFPMVTSRAAGTGLGLSIVQDIISHHHGMIDVSSTEEANGKQTRFTLYLPFTQPVTES
;
A
#
# COMPACT_ATOMS: atom_id res chain seq x y z
N ASN A 1 13.51 6.93 43.42
CA ASN A 1 14.25 8.18 43.63
C ASN A 1 15.73 7.84 43.82
N LYS A 2 16.50 7.77 42.76
CA LYS A 2 17.93 7.88 42.76
C LYS A 2 18.30 9.27 42.23
N PRO A 3 19.23 10.00 42.82
CA PRO A 3 19.60 11.31 42.34
C PRO A 3 20.33 11.21 41.01
N LEU A 4 19.90 12.03 40.06
CA LEU A 4 20.50 12.32 38.76
C LEU A 4 21.62 13.33 38.98
N ASP A 5 22.79 12.91 39.46
CA ASP A 5 24.00 13.71 39.47
C ASP A 5 25.24 12.78 39.42
N GLU A 6 25.40 12.05 38.30
CA GLU A 6 26.73 11.60 37.91
C GLU A 6 27.31 12.67 36.98
N PRO A 7 28.55 13.17 37.29
CA PRO A 7 29.18 14.14 36.43
C PRO A 7 29.42 13.53 35.05
N LEU A 8 28.90 14.20 34.02
CA LEU A 8 29.20 13.93 32.60
C LEU A 8 30.72 14.14 32.43
N TYR A 9 31.49 13.08 32.57
CA TYR A 9 32.89 13.12 32.17
C TYR A 9 32.97 13.49 30.70
N SER A 10 33.78 14.48 30.36
CA SER A 10 33.95 14.86 28.96
C SER A 10 34.51 13.63 28.21
N LEU A 11 34.15 13.47 26.95
CA LEU A 11 34.62 12.36 26.09
C LEU A 11 36.16 12.25 26.17
N THR A 12 36.84 13.38 26.19
CA THR A 12 38.31 13.50 26.33
C THR A 12 38.83 12.90 27.65
N GLU A 13 38.14 13.08 28.74
CA GLU A 13 38.52 12.50 30.05
C GLU A 13 38.39 10.99 30.05
N ARG A 14 37.36 10.45 29.43
CA ARG A 14 37.16 8.99 29.31
C ARG A 14 38.23 8.34 28.43
N PHE A 15 38.62 8.95 27.32
CA PHE A 15 39.74 8.52 26.50
C PHE A 15 41.05 8.54 27.28
N ASN A 16 41.34 9.63 28.04
CA ASN A 16 42.51 9.73 28.87
C ASN A 16 42.53 8.66 29.97
N GLN A 17 41.42 8.39 30.61
CA GLN A 17 41.30 7.30 31.60
C GLN A 17 41.55 5.94 30.94
N ALA A 18 40.95 5.65 29.80
CA ALA A 18 41.17 4.41 29.06
C ALA A 18 42.64 4.20 28.70
N GLN A 19 43.32 5.26 28.28
CA GLN A 19 44.76 5.22 27.97
C GLN A 19 45.61 5.00 29.21
N ASN A 20 45.33 5.71 30.28
CA ASN A 20 46.14 5.64 31.52
C ASN A 20 45.97 4.31 32.25
N TYR A 21 44.78 3.78 32.28
CA TYR A 21 44.47 2.53 33.01
C TYR A 21 44.42 1.30 32.09
N GLN A 22 44.63 1.47 30.79
CA GLN A 22 44.55 0.38 29.77
C GLN A 22 43.25 -0.42 29.89
N GLN A 23 42.13 0.26 30.19
CA GLN A 23 40.82 -0.35 30.36
C GLN A 23 39.89 0.06 29.24
N PRO A 24 39.21 -0.89 28.58
CA PRO A 24 38.21 -0.55 27.59
C PRO A 24 36.97 0.04 28.26
N PHE A 25 36.25 0.88 27.53
CA PHE A 25 34.94 1.38 27.94
C PHE A 25 33.95 1.27 26.80
N ILE A 26 32.66 1.20 27.17
CA ILE A 26 31.55 1.22 26.23
C ILE A 26 30.71 2.45 26.54
N ASP A 27 30.30 3.13 25.51
CA ASP A 27 29.35 4.24 25.60
C ASP A 27 28.09 3.92 24.79
N HIS A 28 26.96 4.23 25.37
CA HIS A 28 25.66 3.94 24.78
C HIS A 28 24.95 5.23 24.42
N ASP A 29 24.10 5.17 23.35
CA ASP A 29 23.25 6.29 22.92
C ASP A 29 24.02 7.56 22.50
N HIS A 30 25.24 7.42 21.99
CA HIS A 30 26.00 8.56 21.51
C HIS A 30 25.47 9.07 20.17
N VAL A 31 25.19 10.38 20.11
CA VAL A 31 24.65 11.04 18.92
C VAL A 31 25.77 11.61 18.07
N ILE A 32 25.96 11.07 16.87
CA ILE A 32 26.90 11.58 15.87
C ILE A 32 26.13 12.43 14.86
N GLN A 33 26.55 13.70 14.71
CA GLN A 33 26.08 14.58 13.64
C GLN A 33 27.13 14.60 12.53
N THR A 34 26.74 14.15 11.33
CA THR A 34 27.63 14.23 10.17
C THR A 34 27.40 15.54 9.40
N PRO A 35 28.42 16.35 9.14
CA PRO A 35 28.29 17.62 8.40
C PRO A 35 28.14 17.40 6.87
N LEU A 36 28.26 16.17 6.38
CA LEU A 36 28.14 15.80 4.95
C LEU A 36 26.71 15.37 4.64
N ASN A 37 26.02 16.11 3.78
CA ASN A 37 24.68 15.86 3.24
C ASN A 37 23.51 15.93 4.25
N GLY A 38 23.31 17.11 4.85
CA GLY A 38 22.08 17.47 5.55
C GLY A 38 21.82 16.66 6.82
N ASN A 39 22.23 17.17 7.95
CA ASN A 39 21.85 16.80 9.33
C ASN A 39 21.42 15.33 9.56
N LEU A 40 22.22 14.36 9.14
CA LEU A 40 22.00 12.98 9.54
C LEU A 40 22.42 12.83 11.00
N ILE A 41 21.45 12.67 11.87
CA ILE A 41 21.65 12.38 13.30
C ILE A 41 21.67 10.87 13.45
N LEU A 42 22.83 10.29 13.80
CA LEU A 42 22.98 8.86 14.00
C LEU A 42 23.21 8.58 15.48
N SER A 43 22.38 7.74 16.09
CA SER A 43 22.63 7.22 17.45
C SER A 43 23.44 5.95 17.35
N VAL A 44 24.59 5.90 18.02
CA VAL A 44 25.52 4.76 17.99
C VAL A 44 25.91 4.35 19.40
N ASP A 45 26.06 3.06 19.59
CA ASP A 45 26.80 2.50 20.70
C ASP A 45 28.25 2.27 20.22
N TYR A 46 29.24 2.59 21.02
CA TYR A 46 30.62 2.31 20.64
C TYR A 46 31.44 1.79 21.82
N SER A 47 32.40 0.93 21.51
CA SER A 47 33.45 0.51 22.45
C SER A 47 34.77 1.11 22.06
N VAL A 48 35.56 1.47 23.04
CA VAL A 48 36.92 1.97 22.88
C VAL A 48 37.86 1.04 23.63
N THR A 49 38.75 0.39 22.90
CA THR A 49 39.76 -0.51 23.47
C THR A 49 41.17 0.06 23.23
N PRO A 50 41.89 0.46 24.29
CA PRO A 50 43.26 0.89 24.15
C PRO A 50 44.16 -0.28 23.78
N VAL A 51 45.05 -0.08 22.80
CA VAL A 51 46.04 -1.07 22.37
C VAL A 51 47.40 -0.42 22.20
N ILE A 52 48.48 -1.15 22.49
CA ILE A 52 49.85 -0.70 22.29
C ILE A 52 50.42 -1.44 21.08
N TYR A 53 50.82 -0.69 20.08
CA TYR A 53 51.47 -1.22 18.88
C TYR A 53 52.72 -0.42 18.60
N GLU A 54 53.86 -1.07 18.38
CA GLU A 54 55.18 -0.44 18.16
C GLU A 54 55.55 0.65 19.18
N GLN A 55 55.27 0.42 20.47
CA GLN A 55 55.45 1.33 21.59
C GLN A 55 54.63 2.64 21.52
N GLN A 56 53.64 2.68 20.66
CA GLN A 56 52.67 3.80 20.59
C GLN A 56 51.30 3.32 21.04
N SER A 57 50.58 4.21 21.72
CA SER A 57 49.19 3.93 22.15
C SER A 57 48.21 4.29 21.05
N TYR A 58 47.35 3.33 20.72
CA TYR A 58 46.22 3.48 19.78
C TYR A 58 44.92 3.11 20.46
N PHE A 59 43.80 3.50 19.85
CA PHE A 59 42.50 3.08 20.23
C PHE A 59 41.83 2.30 19.08
N ILE A 60 41.30 1.13 19.37
CA ILE A 60 40.36 0.46 18.48
C ILE A 60 38.96 0.92 18.89
N ILE A 61 38.24 1.56 17.97
CA ILE A 61 36.88 2.01 18.19
C ILE A 61 35.97 1.13 17.33
N GLU A 62 35.13 0.36 17.99
CA GLU A 62 34.09 -0.43 17.35
C GLU A 62 32.75 0.30 17.55
N MET A 63 32.03 0.57 16.47
CA MET A 63 30.77 1.29 16.52
C MET A 63 29.63 0.41 16.00
N TRP A 64 28.52 0.39 16.73
CA TRP A 64 27.28 -0.27 16.32
C TRP A 64 26.18 0.75 16.19
N GLY A 65 25.56 0.82 15.01
CA GLY A 65 24.39 1.67 14.81
C GLY A 65 23.21 1.09 15.60
N LYS A 66 22.67 1.86 16.54
CA LYS A 66 21.49 1.47 17.35
C LYS A 66 20.23 1.37 16.49
N ASP A 67 20.21 2.09 15.38
CA ASP A 67 19.08 2.08 14.43
C ASP A 67 18.74 0.69 13.91
N ARG A 68 19.73 -0.21 13.78
CA ARG A 68 19.48 -1.55 13.27
C ARG A 68 18.63 -2.40 14.23
N GLN A 69 18.93 -2.37 15.52
CA GLN A 69 18.22 -3.17 16.52
C GLN A 69 16.86 -2.56 16.88
N SER A 70 16.79 -1.23 16.93
CA SER A 70 15.53 -0.50 17.09
C SER A 70 14.62 -0.70 15.89
N ARG A 71 15.15 -0.66 14.67
CA ARG A 71 14.39 -0.91 13.44
C ARG A 71 13.86 -2.35 13.40
N ILE A 72 14.69 -3.34 13.71
CA ILE A 72 14.25 -4.75 13.78
C ILE A 72 13.13 -4.92 14.81
N SER A 73 13.26 -4.32 16.00
CA SER A 73 12.26 -4.40 17.05
C SER A 73 10.95 -3.70 16.65
N GLU A 74 11.06 -2.54 15.98
CA GLU A 74 9.91 -1.79 15.50
C GLU A 74 9.21 -2.51 14.34
N GLU A 75 9.97 -3.06 13.39
CA GLU A 75 9.45 -3.87 12.30
C GLU A 75 8.74 -5.12 12.83
N GLN A 76 9.33 -5.82 13.80
CA GLN A 76 8.69 -6.99 14.44
C GLN A 76 7.41 -6.59 15.18
N ARG A 77 7.41 -5.46 15.89
CA ARG A 77 6.25 -4.95 16.60
C ARG A 77 5.13 -4.58 15.63
N GLN A 78 5.45 -3.88 14.55
CA GLN A 78 4.49 -3.52 13.50
C GLN A 78 3.92 -4.77 12.84
N GLN A 79 4.76 -5.75 12.51
CA GLN A 79 4.30 -7.02 11.94
C GLN A 79 3.37 -7.79 12.89
N GLN A 80 3.69 -7.82 14.19
CA GLN A 80 2.80 -8.46 15.17
C GLN A 80 1.47 -7.74 15.29
N GLN A 81 1.45 -6.41 15.37
CA GLN A 81 0.22 -5.62 15.40
C GLN A 81 -0.61 -5.84 14.13
N TYR A 82 0.06 -5.85 12.97
CA TYR A 82 -0.57 -6.13 11.68
C TYR A 82 -1.19 -7.55 11.64
N ALA A 83 -0.45 -8.56 12.09
CA ALA A 83 -0.95 -9.95 12.13
C ALA A 83 -2.19 -10.09 13.03
N VAL A 84 -2.20 -9.43 14.20
CA VAL A 84 -3.36 -9.43 15.11
C VAL A 84 -4.56 -8.72 14.49
N ALA A 85 -4.36 -7.52 13.92
CA ALA A 85 -5.42 -6.77 13.26
C ALA A 85 -6.03 -7.59 12.11
N ARG A 86 -5.19 -8.24 11.31
CA ARG A 86 -5.60 -9.08 10.19
C ARG A 86 -6.38 -10.33 10.65
N HIS A 87 -5.94 -10.99 11.73
CA HIS A 87 -6.65 -12.13 12.28
C HIS A 87 -8.07 -11.73 12.74
N MET A 88 -8.21 -10.60 13.42
CA MET A 88 -9.53 -10.06 13.82
C MET A 88 -10.40 -9.75 12.59
N LEU A 89 -9.84 -9.08 11.59
CA LEU A 89 -10.55 -8.75 10.35
C LEU A 89 -11.02 -10.00 9.60
N ARG A 90 -10.18 -11.07 9.58
CA ARG A 90 -10.56 -12.36 8.99
C ARG A 90 -11.76 -12.99 9.68
N SER A 91 -11.80 -12.98 11.00
CA SER A 91 -12.95 -13.47 11.77
C SER A 91 -14.23 -12.69 11.44
N VAL A 92 -14.15 -11.35 11.51
CA VAL A 92 -15.26 -10.45 11.18
C VAL A 92 -15.73 -10.63 9.73
N ALA A 93 -14.80 -10.78 8.80
CA ALA A 93 -15.12 -10.96 7.39
C ALA A 93 -15.89 -12.27 7.13
N HIS A 94 -15.53 -13.36 7.80
CA HIS A 94 -16.31 -14.62 7.74
C HIS A 94 -17.70 -14.45 8.32
N GLU A 95 -17.85 -13.72 9.43
CA GLU A 95 -19.14 -13.43 10.06
C GLU A 95 -20.03 -12.51 9.21
N ILE A 96 -19.44 -11.58 8.43
CA ILE A 96 -20.19 -10.71 7.52
C ILE A 96 -20.57 -11.44 6.22
N LYS A 97 -19.71 -12.32 5.70
CA LYS A 97 -20.00 -13.10 4.48
C LYS A 97 -21.27 -13.95 4.60
N ASN A 98 -21.55 -14.50 5.78
CA ASN A 98 -22.71 -15.35 6.03
C ASN A 98 -24.05 -14.60 5.88
N PRO A 99 -24.33 -13.45 6.54
CA PRO A 99 -25.57 -12.70 6.34
C PRO A 99 -25.69 -12.13 4.93
N LEU A 100 -24.57 -11.75 4.28
CA LEU A 100 -24.62 -11.31 2.88
C LEU A 100 -25.09 -12.42 1.94
N ALA A 101 -24.63 -13.65 2.13
CA ALA A 101 -25.11 -14.80 1.38
C ALA A 101 -26.62 -15.04 1.59
N GLY A 102 -27.10 -14.82 2.82
CA GLY A 102 -28.54 -14.85 3.14
C GLY A 102 -29.35 -13.77 2.42
N ILE A 103 -28.88 -12.52 2.44
CA ILE A 103 -29.54 -11.38 1.76
C ILE A 103 -29.58 -11.61 0.25
N ARG A 104 -28.47 -12.06 -0.35
CA ARG A 104 -28.40 -12.41 -1.77
C ARG A 104 -29.41 -13.51 -2.13
N GLY A 105 -29.44 -14.58 -1.31
CA GLY A 105 -30.39 -15.70 -1.50
C GLY A 105 -31.84 -15.25 -1.42
N ALA A 106 -32.18 -14.40 -0.44
CA ALA A 106 -33.53 -13.84 -0.31
C ALA A 106 -33.91 -12.96 -1.51
N ALA A 107 -33.00 -12.08 -1.98
CA ALA A 107 -33.23 -11.24 -3.15
C ALA A 107 -33.45 -12.09 -4.42
N GLN A 108 -32.65 -13.15 -4.61
CA GLN A 108 -32.81 -14.08 -5.74
C GLN A 108 -34.15 -14.85 -5.69
N LEU A 109 -34.60 -15.23 -4.49
CA LEU A 109 -35.90 -15.90 -4.34
C LEU A 109 -37.05 -14.93 -4.64
N LEU A 110 -36.97 -13.69 -4.20
CA LEU A 110 -37.94 -12.64 -4.54
C LEU A 110 -37.99 -12.41 -6.05
N GLN A 111 -36.83 -12.29 -6.71
CA GLN A 111 -36.74 -12.12 -8.16
C GLN A 111 -37.39 -13.27 -8.91
N ARG A 112 -37.17 -14.54 -8.49
CA ARG A 112 -37.78 -15.71 -9.09
C ARG A 112 -39.32 -15.76 -8.89
N GLN A 113 -39.80 -15.31 -7.71
CA GLN A 113 -41.23 -15.24 -7.47
C GLN A 113 -41.91 -14.18 -8.33
N PHE A 114 -41.30 -13.02 -8.52
CA PHE A 114 -41.82 -11.97 -9.40
C PHE A 114 -41.90 -12.41 -10.85
N ILE A 115 -40.90 -13.16 -11.35
CA ILE A 115 -40.93 -13.72 -12.69
C ILE A 115 -42.14 -14.66 -12.83
N LYS A 116 -42.35 -15.58 -11.88
CA LYS A 116 -43.50 -16.52 -11.89
C LYS A 116 -44.86 -15.81 -11.84
N PHE A 117 -44.98 -14.74 -11.03
CA PHE A 117 -46.20 -13.93 -10.99
C PHE A 117 -46.47 -13.19 -12.31
N SER A 118 -45.43 -12.67 -12.93
CA SER A 118 -45.51 -12.01 -14.23
C SER A 118 -45.98 -12.99 -15.33
N ASP A 119 -45.37 -14.18 -15.37
CA ASP A 119 -45.72 -15.22 -16.36
C ASP A 119 -47.12 -15.79 -16.15
N ALA A 120 -47.54 -15.99 -14.89
CA ALA A 120 -48.89 -16.48 -14.57
C ALA A 120 -49.98 -15.46 -14.97
N ASN A 121 -49.76 -14.16 -14.77
CA ASN A 121 -50.69 -13.12 -15.19
C ASN A 121 -50.72 -12.96 -16.72
N THR A 122 -49.63 -13.16 -17.42
CA THR A 122 -49.58 -13.12 -18.89
C THR A 122 -50.34 -14.32 -19.49
N THR A 123 -50.25 -15.49 -18.87
CA THR A 123 -50.94 -16.70 -19.29
C THR A 123 -52.46 -16.62 -18.99
N ALA A 124 -52.84 -16.01 -17.86
CA ALA A 124 -54.24 -15.79 -17.50
C ALA A 124 -54.91 -14.74 -18.43
N ALA A 125 -54.20 -13.70 -18.81
CA ALA A 125 -54.71 -12.69 -19.75
C ALA A 125 -54.92 -13.26 -21.16
N ASN A 126 -54.06 -14.18 -21.61
CA ASN A 126 -54.19 -14.85 -22.92
C ASN A 126 -55.29 -15.93 -22.96
N SER A 127 -55.68 -16.52 -21.81
CA SER A 127 -56.75 -17.52 -21.74
C SER A 127 -58.16 -16.90 -21.65
N HIS A 128 -58.27 -15.61 -21.29
CA HIS A 128 -59.58 -14.91 -21.25
C HIS A 128 -59.91 -14.09 -22.52
N SER A 129 -59.01 -14.02 -23.49
CA SER A 129 -59.28 -13.34 -24.76
C SER A 129 -60.19 -14.10 -25.74
N ASN A 130 -60.66 -15.32 -25.37
CA ASN A 130 -61.58 -16.12 -26.20
C ASN A 130 -63.04 -16.21 -25.69
N ALA A 131 -63.45 -15.43 -24.71
CA ALA A 131 -64.84 -15.41 -24.27
C ALA A 131 -65.32 -13.98 -24.01
N LEU A 132 -66.11 -13.49 -24.98
CA LEU A 132 -67.15 -12.43 -24.88
C LEU A 132 -66.66 -10.99 -24.50
N SER A 133 -66.67 -10.18 -25.55
CA SER A 133 -66.96 -8.73 -25.54
C SER A 133 -68.10 -8.39 -24.61
N ILE A 134 -67.85 -7.58 -23.55
CA ILE A 134 -68.71 -6.51 -23.02
C ILE A 134 -68.01 -5.93 -21.77
N SER A 135 -67.95 -4.55 -21.76
CA SER A 135 -67.46 -3.62 -20.69
C SER A 135 -65.95 -3.29 -20.69
N GLN A 136 -65.61 -2.40 -21.61
CA GLN A 136 -64.51 -1.42 -21.47
C GLN A 136 -64.92 -0.40 -20.39
N ASP A 137 -64.03 -0.16 -19.42
CA ASP A 137 -63.57 1.17 -18.97
C ASP A 137 -62.88 1.23 -17.60
N THR A 138 -62.51 0.12 -16.94
CA THR A 138 -61.80 0.24 -15.64
C THR A 138 -60.61 -0.66 -15.43
N SER A 139 -60.20 -1.48 -16.39
CA SER A 139 -59.12 -2.49 -16.21
C SER A 139 -57.76 -2.11 -16.83
N ALA A 140 -57.65 -1.01 -17.59
CA ALA A 140 -56.41 -0.62 -18.26
C ALA A 140 -55.43 0.05 -17.29
N GLY A 141 -55.88 0.75 -16.26
CA GLY A 141 -55.03 1.43 -15.28
C GLY A 141 -54.34 0.49 -14.30
N THR A 142 -55.00 -0.57 -13.89
CA THR A 142 -54.48 -1.53 -12.88
C THR A 142 -53.38 -2.45 -13.41
N ASN A 143 -53.42 -2.80 -14.70
CA ASN A 143 -52.38 -3.66 -15.29
C ASN A 143 -51.08 -2.89 -15.56
N ASP A 144 -51.17 -1.62 -15.97
CA ASP A 144 -49.99 -0.76 -16.20
C ASP A 144 -49.27 -0.42 -14.87
N ASP A 145 -50.03 -0.20 -13.81
CA ASP A 145 -49.48 0.05 -12.48
C ASP A 145 -48.83 -1.23 -11.88
N LEU A 146 -49.37 -2.41 -12.11
CA LEU A 146 -48.81 -3.69 -11.74
C LEU A 146 -47.48 -3.99 -12.51
N HIS A 147 -47.46 -3.71 -13.81
CA HIS A 147 -46.24 -3.81 -14.60
C HIS A 147 -45.16 -2.87 -14.14
N LYS A 148 -45.46 -1.59 -13.88
CA LYS A 148 -44.53 -0.62 -13.31
C LYS A 148 -44.00 -1.00 -11.94
N MET A 149 -44.88 -1.57 -11.09
CA MET A 149 -44.47 -2.04 -9.76
C MET A 149 -43.55 -3.26 -9.84
N ASN A 150 -43.85 -4.23 -10.70
CA ASN A 150 -42.97 -5.38 -10.94
C ASN A 150 -41.62 -4.99 -11.49
N GLN A 151 -41.55 -3.99 -12.37
CA GLN A 151 -40.29 -3.48 -12.91
C GLN A 151 -39.47 -2.76 -11.84
N LYS A 152 -40.10 -1.97 -10.97
CA LYS A 152 -39.41 -1.35 -9.82
C LYS A 152 -38.86 -2.39 -8.85
N LEU A 153 -39.62 -3.43 -8.54
CA LEU A 153 -39.21 -4.49 -7.64
C LEU A 153 -38.04 -5.32 -8.22
N ARG A 154 -38.05 -5.59 -9.52
CA ARG A 154 -36.88 -6.19 -10.20
C ARG A 154 -35.65 -5.32 -10.08
N ASN A 155 -35.77 -4.04 -10.37
CA ASN A 155 -34.65 -3.12 -10.24
C ASN A 155 -34.10 -3.06 -8.80
N TYR A 156 -34.96 -3.10 -7.79
CA TYR A 156 -34.51 -3.13 -6.39
C TYR A 156 -33.82 -4.45 -6.03
N THR A 157 -34.31 -5.59 -6.50
CA THR A 157 -33.65 -6.88 -6.26
C THR A 157 -32.32 -6.97 -6.99
N ASP A 158 -32.18 -6.41 -8.20
CA ASP A 158 -30.93 -6.34 -8.95
C ASP A 158 -29.89 -5.46 -8.22
N ILE A 159 -30.32 -4.31 -7.67
CA ILE A 159 -29.48 -3.45 -6.86
C ILE A 159 -29.00 -4.19 -5.59
N ILE A 160 -29.89 -4.87 -4.87
CA ILE A 160 -29.53 -5.63 -3.66
C ILE A 160 -28.54 -6.73 -3.98
N ILE A 161 -28.72 -7.47 -5.07
CA ILE A 161 -27.80 -8.52 -5.50
C ILE A 161 -26.43 -7.91 -5.86
N SER A 162 -26.43 -6.85 -6.66
CA SER A 162 -25.21 -6.14 -7.08
C SER A 162 -24.40 -5.59 -5.90
N GLU A 163 -25.06 -4.92 -4.93
CA GLU A 163 -24.38 -4.40 -3.75
C GLU A 163 -23.91 -5.52 -2.81
N THR A 164 -24.66 -6.62 -2.70
CA THR A 164 -24.23 -7.79 -1.93
C THR A 164 -23.02 -8.46 -2.56
N ASP A 165 -22.97 -8.56 -3.88
CA ASP A 165 -21.81 -9.09 -4.60
C ASP A 165 -20.60 -8.17 -4.47
N ARG A 166 -20.81 -6.87 -4.55
CA ARG A 166 -19.76 -5.85 -4.30
C ARG A 166 -19.18 -5.97 -2.89
N LEU A 167 -20.03 -6.05 -1.87
CA LEU A 167 -19.57 -6.23 -0.49
C LEU A 167 -18.85 -7.56 -0.29
N THR A 168 -19.32 -8.64 -0.89
CA THR A 168 -18.66 -9.94 -0.84
C THR A 168 -17.28 -9.89 -1.49
N HIS A 169 -17.13 -9.16 -2.60
CA HIS A 169 -15.84 -8.93 -3.27
C HIS A 169 -14.88 -8.10 -2.40
N LEU A 170 -15.36 -7.02 -1.78
CA LEU A 170 -14.57 -6.21 -0.85
C LEU A 170 -14.08 -7.03 0.35
N ILE A 171 -14.94 -7.91 0.89
CA ILE A 171 -14.57 -8.81 1.98
C ILE A 171 -13.53 -9.83 1.51
N ALA A 172 -13.67 -10.37 0.30
CA ALA A 172 -12.70 -11.29 -0.28
C ALA A 172 -11.33 -10.62 -0.47
N GLN A 173 -11.31 -9.36 -0.91
CA GLN A 173 -10.09 -8.55 -0.98
C GLN A 173 -9.47 -8.31 0.40
N LEU A 174 -10.29 -8.05 1.43
CA LEU A 174 -9.85 -7.82 2.80
C LEU A 174 -9.23 -9.08 3.43
N LEU A 175 -9.74 -10.25 3.07
CA LEU A 175 -9.20 -11.53 3.53
C LEU A 175 -7.87 -11.89 2.86
N GLY A 176 -7.53 -11.22 1.76
CA GLY A 176 -6.40 -11.56 0.90
C GLY A 176 -6.60 -12.88 0.16
N SER A 177 -5.71 -13.20 -0.72
CA SER A 177 -5.67 -14.52 -1.34
C SER A 177 -5.29 -15.57 -0.30
N ASN A 178 -6.23 -16.40 0.13
CA ASN A 178 -5.96 -17.58 0.98
C ASN A 178 -5.25 -18.71 0.21
N GLN A 179 -4.92 -18.48 -1.05
CA GLN A 179 -4.21 -19.46 -1.85
C GLN A 179 -2.72 -19.42 -1.47
N LEU A 180 -2.17 -20.60 -1.22
CA LEU A 180 -0.72 -20.74 -1.08
C LEU A 180 -0.07 -20.22 -2.37
N PRO A 181 1.07 -19.49 -2.26
CA PRO A 181 1.74 -18.97 -3.43
C PRO A 181 2.08 -20.08 -4.43
N ASN A 182 1.79 -19.85 -5.70
CA ASN A 182 2.21 -20.73 -6.78
C ASN A 182 3.64 -20.37 -7.18
N TRP A 183 4.61 -20.97 -6.49
CA TRP A 183 6.02 -20.69 -6.67
C TRP A 183 6.52 -21.08 -8.06
N GLN A 184 7.06 -20.12 -8.79
CA GLN A 184 7.68 -20.32 -10.08
C GLN A 184 8.92 -19.44 -10.23
N THR A 185 9.86 -19.89 -11.02
CA THR A 185 11.03 -19.10 -11.40
C THR A 185 10.63 -18.15 -12.52
N LEU A 186 10.82 -16.86 -12.33
CA LEU A 186 10.39 -15.83 -13.28
C LEU A 186 11.37 -14.65 -13.33
N ASN A 187 11.35 -13.94 -14.45
CA ASN A 187 11.97 -12.63 -14.57
C ASN A 187 11.02 -11.56 -14.03
N VAL A 188 11.46 -10.81 -13.03
CA VAL A 188 10.63 -9.80 -12.35
C VAL A 188 10.13 -8.69 -13.29
N HIS A 189 10.86 -8.41 -14.37
CA HIS A 189 10.45 -7.41 -15.35
C HIS A 189 9.18 -7.82 -16.13
N GLU A 190 8.90 -9.12 -16.23
CA GLU A 190 7.70 -9.60 -16.93
C GLU A 190 6.40 -9.15 -16.25
N PRO A 191 6.15 -9.42 -14.94
CA PRO A 191 4.97 -8.90 -14.25
C PRO A 191 4.98 -7.38 -14.14
N LEU A 192 6.14 -6.70 -14.03
CA LEU A 192 6.22 -5.24 -14.04
C LEU A 192 5.73 -4.65 -15.37
N GLU A 193 6.21 -5.13 -16.50
CA GLU A 193 5.80 -4.62 -17.83
C GLU A 193 4.34 -4.98 -18.14
N HIS A 194 3.86 -6.12 -17.68
CA HIS A 194 2.44 -6.46 -17.78
C HIS A 194 1.57 -5.39 -17.10
N VAL A 195 1.88 -5.02 -15.86
CA VAL A 195 1.15 -4.00 -15.12
C VAL A 195 1.30 -2.62 -15.76
N LEU A 196 2.50 -2.26 -16.20
CA LEU A 196 2.74 -0.97 -16.86
C LEU A 196 1.89 -0.81 -18.13
N THR A 197 1.69 -1.88 -18.88
CA THR A 197 0.81 -1.86 -20.06
C THR A 197 -0.63 -1.49 -19.67
N LEU A 198 -1.14 -2.01 -18.56
CA LEU A 198 -2.46 -1.69 -18.03
C LEU A 198 -2.53 -0.24 -17.54
N VAL A 199 -1.53 0.19 -16.77
CA VAL A 199 -1.44 1.54 -16.21
C VAL A 199 -1.38 2.60 -17.30
N VAL A 200 -0.55 2.42 -18.34
CA VAL A 200 -0.47 3.35 -19.48
C VAL A 200 -1.80 3.46 -20.21
N SER A 201 -2.53 2.35 -20.33
CA SER A 201 -3.87 2.37 -20.95
C SER A 201 -4.89 3.15 -20.12
N GLN A 202 -4.81 3.08 -18.80
CA GLN A 202 -5.75 3.73 -17.89
C GLN A 202 -5.39 5.18 -17.58
N TYR A 203 -4.09 5.50 -17.54
CA TYR A 203 -3.55 6.83 -17.21
C TYR A 203 -2.58 7.33 -18.30
N PRO A 204 -3.07 7.67 -19.49
CA PRO A 204 -2.22 8.03 -20.63
C PRO A 204 -1.42 9.33 -20.41
N GLN A 205 -1.79 10.16 -19.43
CA GLN A 205 -1.10 11.40 -19.07
C GLN A 205 0.16 11.16 -18.25
N VAL A 206 0.35 9.98 -17.66
CA VAL A 206 1.48 9.67 -16.77
C VAL A 206 2.70 9.26 -17.60
N THR A 207 3.81 9.93 -17.37
CA THR A 207 5.11 9.57 -17.97
C THR A 207 5.75 8.45 -17.19
N ILE A 208 6.09 7.36 -17.86
CA ILE A 208 6.76 6.19 -17.23
C ILE A 208 8.26 6.26 -17.50
N GLN A 209 9.06 6.28 -16.42
CA GLN A 209 10.52 6.18 -16.47
C GLN A 209 10.97 4.82 -15.95
N ARG A 210 11.68 4.07 -16.80
CA ARG A 210 12.19 2.73 -16.48
C ARG A 210 13.69 2.80 -16.26
N ASP A 211 14.16 2.28 -15.13
CA ASP A 211 15.56 2.17 -14.79
C ASP A 211 15.84 0.74 -14.28
N TYR A 212 15.89 -0.20 -15.23
CA TYR A 212 16.01 -1.62 -14.97
C TYR A 212 17.44 -2.11 -15.01
N ASP A 213 17.82 -2.89 -14.00
CA ASP A 213 19.01 -3.73 -14.08
C ASP A 213 18.67 -5.04 -14.79
N LEU A 214 19.09 -5.13 -16.05
CA LEU A 214 18.84 -6.31 -16.90
C LEU A 214 19.69 -7.53 -16.52
N SER A 215 20.64 -7.37 -15.61
CA SER A 215 21.52 -8.47 -15.14
C SER A 215 20.94 -9.21 -13.93
N LEU A 216 19.72 -8.84 -13.48
CA LEU A 216 19.08 -9.48 -12.33
C LEU A 216 18.87 -10.98 -12.58
N PRO A 217 19.20 -11.84 -11.58
CA PRO A 217 18.84 -13.25 -11.66
C PRO A 217 17.33 -13.44 -11.60
N GLU A 218 16.88 -14.61 -12.04
CA GLU A 218 15.49 -15.01 -11.91
C GLU A 218 15.07 -15.10 -10.44
N LEU A 219 13.81 -14.76 -10.17
CA LEU A 219 13.19 -14.72 -8.86
C LEU A 219 12.25 -15.91 -8.69
N CYS A 220 12.30 -16.59 -7.54
CA CYS A 220 11.30 -17.57 -7.16
C CYS A 220 10.13 -16.85 -6.49
N ALA A 221 8.99 -16.72 -7.18
CA ALA A 221 7.83 -15.96 -6.72
C ALA A 221 6.52 -16.45 -7.36
N ASP A 222 5.39 -15.99 -6.82
CA ASP A 222 4.08 -16.13 -7.47
C ASP A 222 3.84 -14.91 -8.38
N LYS A 223 3.73 -15.17 -9.69
CA LYS A 223 3.57 -14.15 -10.71
C LYS A 223 2.30 -13.33 -10.53
N ASP A 224 1.17 -13.99 -10.25
CA ASP A 224 -0.12 -13.33 -10.16
C ASP A 224 -0.20 -12.45 -8.90
N GLN A 225 0.40 -12.92 -7.80
CA GLN A 225 0.51 -12.12 -6.59
C GLN A 225 1.43 -10.90 -6.80
N LEU A 226 2.54 -11.02 -7.52
CA LEU A 226 3.40 -9.88 -7.86
C LEU A 226 2.69 -8.88 -8.77
N ILE A 227 1.92 -9.34 -9.75
CA ILE A 227 1.06 -8.46 -10.57
C ILE A 227 0.10 -7.67 -9.67
N GLN A 228 -0.52 -8.31 -8.69
CA GLN A 228 -1.42 -7.64 -7.75
C GLN A 228 -0.69 -6.59 -6.89
N VAL A 229 0.53 -6.88 -6.42
CA VAL A 229 1.38 -5.92 -5.70
C VAL A 229 1.64 -4.69 -6.54
N PHE A 230 2.13 -4.87 -7.77
CA PHE A 230 2.48 -3.77 -8.66
C PHE A 230 1.25 -2.95 -9.06
N LEU A 231 0.12 -3.60 -9.37
CA LEU A 231 -1.15 -2.92 -9.66
C LEU A 231 -1.58 -2.02 -8.50
N ASN A 232 -1.55 -2.52 -7.27
CA ASN A 232 -1.97 -1.75 -6.11
C ASN A 232 -1.07 -0.52 -5.87
N ILE A 233 0.25 -0.68 -5.97
CA ILE A 233 1.19 0.43 -5.77
C ILE A 233 1.10 1.45 -6.91
N MET A 234 1.11 0.99 -8.18
CA MET A 234 1.11 1.89 -9.33
C MET A 234 -0.23 2.61 -9.50
N ASN A 235 -1.36 1.96 -9.23
CA ASN A 235 -2.65 2.64 -9.22
C ASN A 235 -2.72 3.72 -8.14
N ASN A 236 -2.25 3.43 -6.92
CA ASN A 236 -2.18 4.42 -5.85
C ASN A 236 -1.33 5.64 -6.25
N ALA A 237 -0.20 5.40 -6.91
CA ALA A 237 0.67 6.44 -7.44
C ALA A 237 -0.03 7.30 -8.49
N CYS A 238 -0.66 6.67 -9.48
CA CYS A 238 -1.37 7.38 -10.56
C CYS A 238 -2.57 8.18 -10.05
N GLU A 239 -3.33 7.63 -9.11
CA GLU A 239 -4.42 8.35 -8.46
C GLU A 239 -3.91 9.56 -7.67
N SER A 240 -2.81 9.40 -6.91
CA SER A 240 -2.16 10.50 -6.16
C SER A 240 -1.72 11.63 -7.08
N MET A 241 -1.12 11.29 -8.22
CA MET A 241 -0.70 12.27 -9.23
C MET A 241 -1.89 12.99 -9.87
N THR A 242 -2.97 12.27 -10.16
CA THR A 242 -4.20 12.84 -10.74
C THR A 242 -4.88 13.80 -9.75
N GLU A 243 -4.99 13.43 -8.47
CA GLU A 243 -5.54 14.28 -7.42
C GLU A 243 -4.69 15.55 -7.23
N PHE A 244 -3.37 15.42 -7.28
CA PHE A 244 -2.45 16.55 -7.17
C PHE A 244 -2.60 17.51 -8.35
N GLU A 245 -2.68 17.00 -9.57
CA GLU A 245 -2.91 17.81 -10.77
C GLU A 245 -4.22 18.60 -10.69
N GLN A 246 -5.31 17.94 -10.28
CA GLN A 246 -6.61 18.59 -10.07
C GLN A 246 -6.55 19.72 -9.03
N THR A 247 -5.82 19.49 -7.93
CA THR A 247 -5.63 20.50 -6.89
C THR A 247 -4.86 21.71 -7.42
N LEU A 248 -3.81 21.50 -8.21
CA LEU A 248 -3.04 22.59 -8.84
C LEU A 248 -3.92 23.39 -9.81
N GLN A 249 -4.78 22.75 -10.61
CA GLN A 249 -5.69 23.41 -11.51
C GLN A 249 -6.74 24.25 -10.77
N GLN A 250 -7.30 23.73 -9.69
CA GLN A 250 -8.26 24.46 -8.85
C GLN A 250 -7.64 25.70 -8.22
N ASN A 251 -6.42 25.59 -7.70
CA ASN A 251 -5.69 26.71 -7.11
C ASN A 251 -5.37 27.81 -8.12
N LYS A 252 -5.02 27.44 -9.37
CA LYS A 252 -4.81 28.41 -10.47
C LYS A 252 -6.10 29.15 -10.85
N LEU A 253 -7.23 28.44 -10.87
CA LEU A 253 -8.54 29.03 -11.15
C LEU A 253 -9.01 29.98 -10.04
N SER A 254 -8.68 29.71 -8.80
CA SER A 254 -9.01 30.54 -7.64
C SER A 254 -8.15 31.82 -7.62
N ALA A 255 -6.85 31.70 -7.89
CA ALA A 255 -5.91 32.81 -7.96
C ALA A 255 -6.22 33.79 -9.11
N SER A 256 -6.76 33.30 -10.25
CA SER A 256 -7.12 34.12 -11.41
C SER A 256 -8.35 34.98 -11.14
N LYS A 257 -9.13 34.78 -10.10
CA LYS A 257 -10.32 35.56 -9.74
C LYS A 257 -10.03 36.75 -8.84
N GLU A 258 -8.83 36.86 -8.28
CA GLU A 258 -8.51 37.88 -7.25
C GLU A 258 -7.56 38.99 -7.69
N LEU A 259 -7.01 38.99 -8.92
CA LEU A 259 -6.04 39.99 -9.38
C LEU A 259 -6.50 40.75 -10.67
N PRO A 260 -6.50 42.10 -10.65
CA PRO A 260 -6.63 42.88 -11.88
C PRO A 260 -5.34 42.84 -12.68
N LEU A 261 -5.50 42.79 -14.02
CA LEU A 261 -4.50 42.81 -15.06
C LEU A 261 -3.39 43.84 -14.82
N THR A 262 -2.23 43.42 -14.37
CA THR A 262 -0.97 44.13 -14.56
C THR A 262 0.07 43.13 -15.03
N ASP A 263 0.73 43.50 -16.15
CA ASP A 263 1.81 42.75 -16.79
C ASP A 263 2.88 42.31 -15.78
N VAL A 264 2.85 41.06 -15.36
CA VAL A 264 4.00 40.40 -14.78
C VAL A 264 4.39 39.26 -15.72
N GLN A 265 5.57 39.42 -16.32
CA GLN A 265 6.26 38.34 -17.02
C GLN A 265 6.39 37.17 -16.03
N THR A 266 5.44 36.25 -16.11
CA THR A 266 5.51 35.00 -15.38
C THR A 266 6.64 34.18 -15.97
N ASP A 267 7.69 33.99 -15.20
CA ASP A 267 8.65 32.93 -15.40
C ASP A 267 7.87 31.66 -15.79
N ARG A 268 8.38 30.98 -16.81
CA ARG A 268 7.82 29.70 -17.27
C ARG A 268 7.86 28.70 -16.10
N GLU A 269 6.83 28.73 -15.25
CA GLU A 269 6.57 27.61 -14.36
C GLU A 269 6.45 26.36 -15.24
N THR A 270 7.40 25.46 -15.09
CA THR A 270 7.37 24.14 -15.74
C THR A 270 6.06 23.50 -15.36
N ALA A 271 5.20 23.25 -16.35
CA ALA A 271 3.92 22.60 -16.12
C ALA A 271 4.16 21.28 -15.39
N TYR A 272 3.38 20.99 -14.33
CA TYR A 272 3.45 19.72 -13.63
C TYR A 272 3.29 18.57 -14.63
N GLN A 273 4.21 17.63 -14.58
CA GLN A 273 4.20 16.43 -15.41
C GLN A 273 4.15 15.21 -14.50
N PRO A 274 3.01 14.51 -14.44
CA PRO A 274 2.90 13.29 -13.64
C PRO A 274 3.90 12.26 -14.14
N THR A 275 4.78 11.82 -13.24
CA THR A 275 5.88 10.92 -13.58
C THR A 275 5.97 9.76 -12.58
N LEU A 276 5.93 8.55 -13.10
CA LEU A 276 6.13 7.31 -12.36
C LEU A 276 7.49 6.73 -12.74
N HIS A 277 8.40 6.63 -11.77
CA HIS A 277 9.73 6.08 -11.94
C HIS A 277 9.82 4.70 -11.32
N ILE A 278 10.26 3.69 -12.10
CA ILE A 278 10.44 2.31 -11.64
C ILE A 278 11.90 1.94 -11.81
N GLN A 279 12.50 1.52 -10.70
CA GLN A 279 13.89 1.10 -10.66
C GLN A 279 14.02 -0.31 -10.10
N THR A 280 14.90 -1.13 -10.69
CA THR A 280 15.24 -2.46 -10.18
C THR A 280 16.73 -2.58 -9.98
N ARG A 281 17.17 -3.14 -8.84
CA ARG A 281 18.60 -3.30 -8.45
C ARG A 281 18.78 -4.56 -7.61
N VAL A 282 20.04 -4.99 -7.46
CA VAL A 282 20.44 -5.92 -6.41
C VAL A 282 20.88 -5.14 -5.19
N ALA A 283 20.28 -5.40 -4.03
CA ALA A 283 20.77 -4.92 -2.75
C ALA A 283 21.60 -6.03 -2.07
N PHE A 284 22.78 -5.64 -1.55
CA PHE A 284 23.71 -6.57 -0.91
C PHE A 284 23.62 -6.46 0.61
N GLN A 285 23.88 -7.59 1.30
CA GLN A 285 23.92 -7.69 2.76
C GLN A 285 22.69 -7.09 3.44
N HIS A 286 21.51 -7.35 2.86
CA HIS A 286 20.26 -6.83 3.37
C HIS A 286 19.65 -7.76 4.42
N THR A 287 19.08 -7.17 5.48
CA THR A 287 18.40 -7.94 6.53
C THR A 287 16.91 -7.78 6.38
N ILE A 288 16.19 -8.89 6.20
CA ILE A 288 14.72 -8.93 6.15
C ILE A 288 14.24 -9.71 7.37
N VAL A 289 13.42 -9.10 8.21
CA VAL A 289 12.80 -9.73 9.41
C VAL A 289 13.84 -10.48 10.27
N GLY A 290 15.02 -9.87 10.47
CA GLY A 290 16.10 -10.48 11.27
C GLY A 290 16.98 -11.50 10.54
N GLN A 291 16.61 -11.94 9.34
CA GLN A 291 17.42 -12.83 8.51
C GLN A 291 18.32 -12.03 7.58
N GLN A 292 19.60 -12.34 7.57
CA GLN A 292 20.58 -11.70 6.70
C GLN A 292 20.66 -12.42 5.36
N HIS A 293 20.40 -11.69 4.29
CA HIS A 293 20.51 -12.15 2.92
C HIS A 293 21.77 -11.55 2.26
N LYS A 294 22.53 -12.37 1.55
CA LYS A 294 23.71 -11.88 0.79
C LYS A 294 23.29 -10.93 -0.32
N GLN A 295 22.19 -11.24 -0.98
CA GLN A 295 21.61 -10.49 -2.10
C GLN A 295 20.11 -10.59 -2.05
N VAL A 296 19.43 -9.48 -2.31
CA VAL A 296 17.99 -9.41 -2.49
C VAL A 296 17.67 -8.55 -3.70
N LEU A 297 16.56 -8.82 -4.34
CA LEU A 297 15.97 -7.93 -5.34
C LEU A 297 15.41 -6.70 -4.65
N GLN A 298 15.79 -5.53 -5.12
CA GLN A 298 15.21 -4.25 -4.73
C GLN A 298 14.42 -3.68 -5.91
N ILE A 299 13.15 -3.37 -5.68
CA ILE A 299 12.27 -2.70 -6.64
C ILE A 299 11.82 -1.40 -5.99
N THR A 300 12.07 -0.28 -6.66
CA THR A 300 11.67 1.04 -6.19
C THR A 300 10.67 1.63 -7.16
N ILE A 301 9.51 2.05 -6.65
CA ILE A 301 8.45 2.71 -7.41
C ILE A 301 8.25 4.09 -6.79
N THR A 302 8.49 5.15 -7.56
CA THR A 302 8.45 6.53 -7.09
C THR A 302 7.47 7.33 -7.94
N ASP A 303 6.59 8.07 -7.29
CA ASP A 303 5.68 9.04 -7.92
C ASP A 303 5.95 10.46 -7.41
N ASN A 304 5.52 11.45 -8.19
CA ASN A 304 5.59 12.87 -7.85
C ASN A 304 4.20 13.47 -7.55
N GLY A 305 3.33 12.69 -6.91
CA GLY A 305 1.97 13.09 -6.56
C GLY A 305 1.87 13.97 -5.31
N SER A 306 0.75 13.85 -4.59
CA SER A 306 0.45 14.66 -3.39
C SER A 306 1.28 14.30 -2.15
N GLY A 307 2.02 13.19 -2.18
CA GLY A 307 2.73 12.65 -1.02
C GLY A 307 1.80 11.95 -0.02
N ILE A 308 2.39 11.48 1.07
CA ILE A 308 1.66 10.84 2.18
C ILE A 308 1.80 11.73 3.41
N ASP A 309 0.70 11.91 4.16
CA ASP A 309 0.71 12.60 5.44
C ASP A 309 1.67 11.86 6.41
N PRO A 310 2.65 12.56 7.00
CA PRO A 310 3.58 11.96 7.97
C PRO A 310 2.89 11.22 9.12
N ALA A 311 1.70 11.68 9.55
CA ALA A 311 0.92 11.03 10.60
C ALA A 311 0.37 9.65 10.16
N LEU A 312 0.24 9.42 8.87
CA LEU A 312 -0.31 8.19 8.31
C LEU A 312 0.77 7.18 7.88
N ILE A 313 2.02 7.61 7.64
CA ILE A 313 3.11 6.76 7.11
C ILE A 313 3.23 5.44 7.91
N GLY A 314 3.18 5.51 9.24
CA GLY A 314 3.26 4.32 10.09
C GLY A 314 2.03 3.40 10.04
N GLN A 315 0.94 3.82 9.41
CA GLN A 315 -0.33 3.12 9.41
C GLN A 315 -0.87 2.76 8.03
N ILE A 316 -0.22 3.21 6.94
CA ILE A 316 -0.75 3.04 5.57
C ILE A 316 -0.91 1.58 5.15
N PHE A 317 -0.20 0.67 5.79
CA PHE A 317 -0.32 -0.76 5.54
C PHE A 317 -1.42 -1.44 6.36
N PHE A 318 -2.01 -0.75 7.36
CA PHE A 318 -3.13 -1.32 8.09
C PHE A 318 -4.39 -1.34 7.20
N PRO A 319 -5.19 -2.40 7.27
CA PRO A 319 -6.43 -2.48 6.52
C PRO A 319 -7.38 -1.33 6.84
N MET A 320 -8.10 -0.85 5.82
CA MET A 320 -9.08 0.25 5.91
C MET A 320 -8.50 1.63 6.23
N VAL A 321 -7.18 1.79 6.26
CA VAL A 321 -6.54 3.10 6.35
C VAL A 321 -6.49 3.72 4.97
N THR A 322 -7.15 4.87 4.81
CA THR A 322 -7.17 5.63 3.56
C THR A 322 -7.39 7.10 3.85
N SER A 323 -6.72 7.97 3.11
CA SER A 323 -6.99 9.41 3.08
C SER A 323 -8.04 9.79 2.03
N ARG A 324 -8.46 8.84 1.17
CA ARG A 324 -9.35 9.06 0.03
C ARG A 324 -10.77 8.67 0.35
N ALA A 325 -11.74 9.54 0.01
CA ALA A 325 -13.16 9.29 0.25
C ALA A 325 -13.70 8.05 -0.52
N ALA A 326 -13.16 7.75 -1.69
CA ALA A 326 -13.55 6.60 -2.50
C ALA A 326 -12.64 5.38 -2.31
N GLY A 327 -11.55 5.52 -1.55
CA GLY A 327 -10.57 4.45 -1.31
C GLY A 327 -11.08 3.42 -0.33
N THR A 328 -10.86 2.14 -0.61
CA THR A 328 -11.20 1.03 0.30
C THR A 328 -10.20 0.89 1.45
N GLY A 329 -8.99 1.46 1.33
CA GLY A 329 -7.89 1.28 2.27
C GLY A 329 -7.35 -0.15 2.35
N LEU A 330 -7.63 -0.99 1.34
CA LEU A 330 -7.22 -2.40 1.33
C LEU A 330 -5.99 -2.67 0.45
N GLY A 331 -5.72 -1.82 -0.54
CA GLY A 331 -4.67 -2.08 -1.53
C GLY A 331 -3.29 -2.29 -0.91
N LEU A 332 -2.85 -1.39 -0.02
CA LEU A 332 -1.53 -1.47 0.61
C LEU A 332 -1.44 -2.58 1.66
N SER A 333 -2.53 -2.93 2.34
CA SER A 333 -2.56 -4.07 3.25
C SER A 333 -2.40 -5.40 2.50
N ILE A 334 -2.96 -5.52 1.30
CA ILE A 334 -2.75 -6.68 0.41
C ILE A 334 -1.29 -6.74 -0.05
N VAL A 335 -0.70 -5.60 -0.40
CA VAL A 335 0.72 -5.53 -0.76
C VAL A 335 1.60 -6.05 0.36
N GLN A 336 1.41 -5.54 1.59
CA GLN A 336 2.15 -5.99 2.78
C GLN A 336 2.04 -7.49 2.99
N ASP A 337 0.84 -8.04 2.80
CA ASP A 337 0.58 -9.46 2.98
C ASP A 337 1.30 -10.32 1.94
N ILE A 338 1.17 -9.98 0.67
CA ILE A 338 1.84 -10.71 -0.41
C ILE A 338 3.36 -10.66 -0.24
N ILE A 339 3.92 -9.48 0.05
CA ILE A 339 5.36 -9.33 0.25
C ILE A 339 5.84 -10.13 1.46
N SER A 340 5.07 -10.16 2.55
CA SER A 340 5.38 -10.99 3.73
C SER A 340 5.36 -12.49 3.41
N HIS A 341 4.40 -12.96 2.61
CA HIS A 341 4.34 -14.35 2.15
C HIS A 341 5.53 -14.71 1.23
N HIS A 342 6.09 -13.73 0.53
CA HIS A 342 7.31 -13.89 -0.25
C HIS A 342 8.59 -13.69 0.59
N HIS A 343 8.49 -13.69 1.92
CA HIS A 343 9.60 -13.45 2.84
C HIS A 343 10.35 -12.14 2.53
N GLY A 344 9.65 -11.18 1.94
CA GLY A 344 10.15 -9.88 1.56
C GLY A 344 9.85 -8.81 2.61
N MET A 345 10.28 -7.60 2.29
CA MET A 345 10.02 -6.39 3.07
C MET A 345 9.56 -5.28 2.13
N ILE A 346 8.67 -4.43 2.58
CA ILE A 346 8.28 -3.18 1.91
C ILE A 346 8.57 -2.01 2.83
N ASP A 347 9.17 -0.98 2.26
CA ASP A 347 9.42 0.30 2.92
C ASP A 347 8.76 1.43 2.13
N VAL A 348 8.44 2.54 2.83
CA VAL A 348 7.83 3.71 2.22
C VAL A 348 8.47 4.97 2.77
N SER A 349 8.73 5.90 1.88
CA SER A 349 9.15 7.25 2.25
C SER A 349 8.36 8.27 1.44
N SER A 350 8.02 9.40 2.09
CA SER A 350 7.44 10.54 1.43
C SER A 350 8.24 11.77 1.83
N THR A 351 8.84 12.45 0.84
CA THR A 351 9.71 13.59 1.02
C THR A 351 9.18 14.80 0.26
N GLU A 352 9.41 16.00 0.82
CA GLU A 352 9.20 17.25 0.10
C GLU A 352 10.52 17.64 -0.56
N GLU A 353 10.55 17.64 -1.88
CA GLU A 353 11.67 18.12 -2.68
C GLU A 353 11.35 19.51 -3.27
N ALA A 354 12.38 20.18 -3.80
CA ALA A 354 12.23 21.52 -4.39
C ALA A 354 11.15 21.58 -5.52
N ASN A 355 10.86 20.45 -6.15
CA ASN A 355 9.90 20.32 -7.26
C ASN A 355 8.56 19.67 -6.86
N GLY A 356 8.26 19.53 -5.56
CA GLY A 356 7.02 18.92 -5.09
C GLY A 356 7.26 17.78 -4.10
N LYS A 357 6.19 17.07 -3.77
CA LYS A 357 6.24 15.89 -2.91
C LYS A 357 6.57 14.66 -3.75
N GLN A 358 7.36 13.76 -3.20
CA GLN A 358 7.62 12.45 -3.79
C GLN A 358 7.19 11.36 -2.83
N THR A 359 6.51 10.33 -3.34
CA THR A 359 6.28 9.09 -2.61
C THR A 359 7.10 7.97 -3.23
N ARG A 360 7.82 7.24 -2.40
CA ARG A 360 8.67 6.14 -2.82
C ARG A 360 8.32 4.89 -2.03
N PHE A 361 7.92 3.84 -2.75
CA PHE A 361 7.79 2.49 -2.22
C PHE A 361 9.01 1.67 -2.64
N THR A 362 9.64 0.98 -1.69
CA THR A 362 10.78 0.11 -1.94
C THR A 362 10.46 -1.30 -1.46
N LEU A 363 10.50 -2.26 -2.37
CA LEU A 363 10.25 -3.67 -2.11
C LEU A 363 11.59 -4.41 -2.08
N TYR A 364 11.79 -5.28 -1.12
CA TYR A 364 12.94 -6.17 -1.02
C TYR A 364 12.46 -7.61 -1.03
N LEU A 365 12.92 -8.40 -1.99
CA LEU A 365 12.52 -9.79 -2.16
C LEU A 365 13.76 -10.70 -2.22
N PRO A 366 13.82 -11.79 -1.44
CA PRO A 366 14.89 -12.77 -1.59
C PRO A 366 14.73 -13.50 -2.93
N PHE A 367 15.84 -13.73 -3.66
CA PHE A 367 15.81 -14.43 -4.95
C PHE A 367 15.35 -15.87 -4.83
N THR A 368 15.62 -16.50 -3.68
CA THR A 368 15.21 -17.88 -3.39
C THR A 368 14.31 -17.91 -2.18
N GLN A 369 13.27 -18.71 -2.23
CA GLN A 369 12.38 -18.92 -1.08
C GLN A 369 12.94 -20.04 -0.18
N PRO A 370 12.74 -19.95 1.15
CA PRO A 370 13.09 -21.05 2.04
C PRO A 370 12.31 -22.30 1.61
N VAL A 371 13.02 -23.41 1.50
CA VAL A 371 12.38 -24.71 1.26
C VAL A 371 11.52 -25.01 2.50
N THR A 372 10.21 -24.94 2.37
CA THR A 372 9.31 -25.48 3.37
C THR A 372 9.50 -27.01 3.35
N GLU A 373 10.24 -27.55 4.32
CA GLU A 373 10.19 -28.98 4.60
C GLU A 373 8.73 -29.32 4.90
N SER A 374 8.13 -30.10 4.00
CA SER A 374 6.76 -30.63 4.07
C SER A 374 6.68 -31.75 5.10
#